data_816aa337720f342f7f48c89e5408ad76
#
_entry.id   816aa337720f342f7f48c89e5408ad76
#
_cell.length_a   1.000
_cell.length_b   1.000
_cell.length_c   1.000
_cell.angle_alpha   90.00
_cell.angle_beta   90.00
_cell.angle_gamma   90.00
#
_symmetry.space_group_name_H-M   'P 1'
#
loop_
_entity.id
_entity.type
_entity.pdbx_description
1 polymer ?
#
loop_
_entity_poly.entity_id
_entity_poly.type
_entity_poly.pdbx_seq_one_letter_code
_entity_poly.pdbx_strand_id
1 'polypeptide(L)'
;MKVIGIAGSPRRSGNTDLLLAEVLRGAASRGAEVKTIVLNDLKITPCQHCDACLEKGKCRIADDMQMVYRELEEADRIVLASPVQFMGVTAQAKAMIDRCQALWARKNVLGIPPLGNQRERKGLFISVGGRDFTNLFQPSIATVKSLFRTLDITYAGDLLFPGVDEKGAITKHPDALRQAFLTGQELVED
;
A
#
# COMPACT_ATOMS: atom_id res chain seq x y z
N MET A 1 -13.72 2.85 11.88
CA MET A 1 -12.83 3.15 10.74
C MET A 1 -12.00 1.92 10.47
N LYS A 2 -11.92 1.46 9.21
CA LYS A 2 -11.14 0.28 8.80
C LYS A 2 -9.83 0.70 8.15
N VAL A 3 -8.71 0.25 8.70
CA VAL A 3 -7.35 0.52 8.19
C VAL A 3 -6.74 -0.79 7.71
N ILE A 4 -6.33 -0.84 6.45
CA ILE A 4 -5.56 -1.98 5.94
C ILE A 4 -4.10 -1.61 5.76
N GLY A 5 -3.22 -2.48 6.26
CA GLY A 5 -1.79 -2.44 5.98
C GLY A 5 -1.42 -3.47 4.93
N ILE A 6 -0.75 -3.05 3.87
CA ILE A 6 -0.31 -3.92 2.78
C ILE A 6 1.21 -4.08 2.89
N ALA A 7 1.67 -5.24 3.32
CA ALA A 7 3.07 -5.60 3.42
C ALA A 7 3.58 -6.13 2.08
N GLY A 8 4.32 -5.30 1.35
CA GLY A 8 4.88 -5.60 0.03
C GLY A 8 6.30 -6.16 0.07
N SER A 9 6.92 -6.30 1.25
CA SER A 9 8.26 -6.85 1.38
C SER A 9 8.29 -8.37 1.15
N PRO A 10 9.27 -8.92 0.42
CA PRO A 10 9.50 -10.35 0.38
C PRO A 10 10.14 -10.89 1.68
N ARG A 11 10.73 -10.02 2.51
CA ARG A 11 11.35 -10.39 3.79
C ARG A 11 10.34 -10.28 4.92
N ARG A 12 9.98 -11.40 5.52
CA ARG A 12 9.12 -11.43 6.72
C ARG A 12 9.80 -10.74 7.89
N SER A 13 9.04 -9.93 8.63
CA SER A 13 9.54 -9.11 9.75
C SER A 13 10.74 -8.25 9.33
N GLY A 14 10.71 -7.76 8.10
CA GLY A 14 11.69 -6.82 7.56
C GLY A 14 11.44 -5.39 8.07
N ASN A 15 12.28 -4.47 7.65
CA ASN A 15 12.24 -3.07 8.09
C ASN A 15 10.89 -2.40 7.83
N THR A 16 10.32 -2.60 6.64
CA THR A 16 8.99 -2.07 6.29
C THR A 16 7.86 -2.73 7.07
N ASP A 17 7.98 -4.02 7.42
CA ASP A 17 6.98 -4.71 8.21
C ASP A 17 6.94 -4.19 9.65
N LEU A 18 8.11 -3.88 10.23
CA LEU A 18 8.21 -3.29 11.56
C LEU A 18 7.58 -1.90 11.59
N LEU A 19 7.86 -1.06 10.61
CA LEU A 19 7.24 0.27 10.48
C LEU A 19 5.73 0.16 10.27
N LEU A 20 5.28 -0.75 9.40
CA LEU A 20 3.86 -0.99 9.15
C LEU A 20 3.13 -1.43 10.42
N ALA A 21 3.74 -2.33 11.19
CA ALA A 21 3.16 -2.79 12.45
C ALA A 21 2.98 -1.63 13.44
N GLU A 22 3.95 -0.70 13.51
CA GLU A 22 3.85 0.47 14.38
C GLU A 22 2.76 1.45 13.91
N VAL A 23 2.64 1.72 12.60
CA VAL A 23 1.56 2.54 12.06
C VAL A 23 0.19 1.92 12.39
N LEU A 24 0.02 0.62 12.19
CA LEU A 24 -1.24 -0.06 12.50
C LEU A 24 -1.51 -0.07 14.02
N ARG A 25 -0.49 -0.21 14.86
CA ARG A 25 -0.62 -0.11 16.32
C ARG A 25 -1.06 1.29 16.75
N GLY A 26 -0.50 2.33 16.11
CA GLY A 26 -0.91 3.73 16.31
C GLY A 26 -2.38 3.94 15.95
N ALA A 27 -2.81 3.48 14.77
CA ALA A 27 -4.20 3.55 14.33
C ALA A 27 -5.15 2.79 15.28
N ALA A 28 -4.78 1.58 15.69
CA ALA A 28 -5.56 0.77 16.64
C ALA A 28 -5.71 1.46 18.00
N SER A 29 -4.68 2.18 18.47
CA SER A 29 -4.72 2.93 19.74
C SER A 29 -5.76 4.06 19.74
N ARG A 30 -6.22 4.48 18.56
CA ARG A 30 -7.29 5.45 18.35
C ARG A 30 -8.64 4.78 17.99
N GLY A 31 -8.76 3.47 18.19
CA GLY A 31 -10.00 2.72 17.99
C GLY A 31 -10.28 2.27 16.56
N ALA A 32 -9.30 2.34 15.66
CA ALA A 32 -9.46 1.80 14.31
C ALA A 32 -9.40 0.27 14.30
N GLU A 33 -10.22 -0.36 13.48
CA GLU A 33 -10.10 -1.77 13.11
C GLU A 33 -8.95 -1.90 12.12
N VAL A 34 -7.93 -2.71 12.45
CA VAL A 34 -6.73 -2.84 11.62
C VAL A 34 -6.60 -4.26 11.07
N LYS A 35 -6.17 -4.38 9.80
CA LYS A 35 -5.88 -5.65 9.15
C LYS A 35 -4.60 -5.56 8.34
N THR A 36 -3.80 -6.63 8.35
CA THR A 36 -2.59 -6.73 7.51
C THR A 36 -2.80 -7.72 6.38
N ILE A 37 -2.44 -7.31 5.17
CA ILE A 37 -2.35 -8.16 3.98
C ILE A 37 -0.88 -8.31 3.64
N VAL A 38 -0.39 -9.55 3.64
CA VAL A 38 1.01 -9.83 3.30
C VAL A 38 1.08 -10.38 1.89
N LEU A 39 1.53 -9.55 0.95
CA LEU A 39 1.50 -9.89 -0.47
C LEU A 39 2.37 -11.11 -0.81
N ASN A 40 3.45 -11.32 -0.06
CA ASN A 40 4.35 -12.46 -0.29
C ASN A 40 3.71 -13.84 0.05
N ASP A 41 2.58 -13.86 0.74
CA ASP A 41 1.83 -15.09 1.04
C ASP A 41 0.74 -15.39 0.03
N LEU A 42 0.47 -14.45 -0.85
CA LEU A 42 -0.62 -14.51 -1.81
C LEU A 42 -0.11 -14.96 -3.19
N LYS A 43 -0.93 -15.73 -3.85
CA LYS A 43 -0.72 -16.08 -5.26
C LYS A 43 -1.43 -15.03 -6.12
N ILE A 44 -0.69 -13.99 -6.49
CA ILE A 44 -1.18 -12.93 -7.38
C ILE A 44 -0.44 -13.03 -8.71
N THR A 45 -1.14 -13.50 -9.73
CA THR A 45 -0.62 -13.49 -11.10
C THR A 45 -0.53 -12.04 -11.60
N PRO A 46 0.59 -11.59 -12.16
CA PRO A 46 0.71 -10.26 -12.75
C PRO A 46 -0.36 -9.99 -13.82
N CYS A 47 -0.69 -8.72 -14.04
CA CYS A 47 -1.64 -8.32 -15.08
C CYS A 47 -1.15 -8.81 -16.46
N GLN A 48 -2.03 -9.48 -17.20
CA GLN A 48 -1.73 -10.03 -18.51
C GLN A 48 -2.21 -9.12 -19.66
N HIS A 49 -2.67 -7.93 -19.35
CA HIS A 49 -3.19 -6.97 -20.33
C HIS A 49 -4.20 -7.59 -21.30
N CYS A 50 -5.13 -8.37 -20.76
CA CYS A 50 -6.11 -9.14 -21.55
C CYS A 50 -7.43 -8.39 -21.82
N ASP A 51 -7.54 -7.14 -21.39
CA ASP A 51 -8.62 -6.18 -21.57
C ASP A 51 -10.03 -6.61 -21.08
N ALA A 52 -10.19 -7.78 -20.53
CA ALA A 52 -11.49 -8.27 -20.03
C ALA A 52 -12.13 -7.34 -18.98
N CYS A 53 -11.32 -6.55 -18.26
CA CYS A 53 -11.82 -5.58 -17.30
C CYS A 53 -12.41 -4.32 -17.94
N LEU A 54 -12.09 -4.02 -19.20
CA LEU A 54 -12.66 -2.87 -19.94
C LEU A 54 -14.16 -3.07 -20.18
N GLU A 55 -14.62 -4.32 -20.30
CA GLU A 55 -16.03 -4.65 -20.53
C GLU A 55 -16.83 -4.77 -19.23
N LYS A 56 -16.24 -5.35 -18.16
CA LYS A 56 -16.97 -5.77 -16.96
C LYS A 56 -16.53 -5.04 -15.67
N GLY A 57 -15.48 -4.24 -15.72
CA GLY A 57 -14.89 -3.60 -14.53
C GLY A 57 -14.31 -4.61 -13.52
N LYS A 58 -14.08 -5.86 -13.94
CA LYS A 58 -13.60 -6.95 -13.08
C LYS A 58 -12.48 -7.72 -13.77
N CYS A 59 -11.46 -8.09 -13.00
CA CYS A 59 -10.41 -8.95 -13.52
C CYS A 59 -10.88 -10.39 -13.69
N ARG A 60 -10.55 -11.00 -14.83
CA ARG A 60 -10.90 -12.40 -15.15
C ARG A 60 -10.05 -13.44 -14.43
N ILE A 61 -8.88 -13.04 -13.91
CA ILE A 61 -7.95 -13.97 -13.26
C ILE A 61 -8.49 -14.29 -11.87
N ALA A 62 -8.79 -15.57 -11.64
CA ALA A 62 -9.28 -16.09 -10.36
C ALA A 62 -8.09 -16.53 -9.50
N ASP A 63 -7.61 -15.64 -8.65
CA ASP A 63 -6.52 -15.86 -7.72
C ASP A 63 -6.75 -15.03 -6.43
N ASP A 64 -5.76 -14.98 -5.53
CA ASP A 64 -5.89 -14.29 -4.23
C ASP A 64 -6.11 -12.78 -4.36
N MET A 65 -5.89 -12.18 -5.54
CA MET A 65 -6.21 -10.77 -5.78
C MET A 65 -7.71 -10.47 -5.60
N GLN A 66 -8.58 -11.45 -5.74
CA GLN A 66 -10.02 -11.26 -5.53
C GLN A 66 -10.34 -10.88 -4.07
N MET A 67 -9.58 -11.42 -3.12
CA MET A 67 -9.67 -11.00 -1.71
C MET A 67 -9.11 -9.59 -1.52
N VAL A 68 -7.98 -9.27 -2.16
CA VAL A 68 -7.37 -7.95 -2.06
C VAL A 68 -8.29 -6.86 -2.60
N TYR A 69 -9.01 -7.09 -3.70
CA TYR A 69 -9.99 -6.13 -4.22
C TYR A 69 -11.04 -5.76 -3.16
N ARG A 70 -11.62 -6.76 -2.48
CA ARG A 70 -12.63 -6.50 -1.43
C ARG A 70 -12.06 -5.65 -0.30
N GLU A 71 -10.86 -5.97 0.17
CA GLU A 71 -10.20 -5.20 1.23
C GLU A 71 -9.89 -3.75 0.80
N LEU A 72 -9.44 -3.57 -0.45
CA LEU A 72 -9.22 -2.24 -1.02
C LEU A 72 -10.52 -1.42 -1.12
N GLU A 73 -11.63 -2.09 -1.42
CA GLU A 73 -12.95 -1.45 -1.52
C GLU A 73 -13.52 -1.03 -0.16
N GLU A 74 -13.29 -1.84 0.87
CA GLU A 74 -13.88 -1.64 2.20
C GLU A 74 -13.07 -0.69 3.09
N ALA A 75 -11.78 -0.54 2.83
CA ALA A 75 -10.89 0.22 3.70
C ALA A 75 -11.13 1.73 3.64
N ASP A 76 -11.10 2.37 4.82
CA ASP A 76 -11.10 3.83 4.96
C ASP A 76 -9.71 4.42 4.78
N ARG A 77 -8.71 3.69 5.28
CA ARG A 77 -7.30 4.07 5.23
C ARG A 77 -6.48 2.90 4.68
N ILE A 78 -5.51 3.21 3.82
CA ILE A 78 -4.61 2.21 3.25
C ILE A 78 -3.17 2.61 3.53
N VAL A 79 -2.42 1.70 4.15
CA VAL A 79 -0.97 1.86 4.37
C VAL A 79 -0.24 0.86 3.49
N LEU A 80 0.45 1.33 2.46
CA LEU A 80 1.27 0.48 1.61
C LEU A 80 2.73 0.56 2.06
N ALA A 81 3.30 -0.57 2.44
CA ALA A 81 4.70 -0.69 2.85
C ALA A 81 5.48 -1.53 1.84
N SER A 82 6.51 -0.96 1.22
CA SER A 82 7.36 -1.65 0.25
C SER A 82 8.78 -1.09 0.30
N PRO A 83 9.82 -1.93 0.47
CA PRO A 83 11.19 -1.47 0.31
C PRO A 83 11.46 -1.10 -1.15
N VAL A 84 12.48 -0.27 -1.37
CA VAL A 84 12.95 0.03 -2.72
C VAL A 84 13.70 -1.18 -3.29
N GLN A 85 13.28 -1.63 -4.47
CA GLN A 85 14.02 -2.58 -5.31
C GLN A 85 14.15 -2.01 -6.72
N PHE A 86 15.40 -1.82 -7.19
CA PHE A 86 15.67 -1.22 -8.50
C PHE A 86 14.87 0.08 -8.74
N MET A 87 14.93 1.00 -7.79
CA MET A 87 14.24 2.30 -7.78
C MET A 87 12.71 2.22 -7.66
N GLY A 88 12.11 1.04 -7.69
CA GLY A 88 10.66 0.84 -7.64
C GLY A 88 10.19 0.15 -6.37
N VAL A 89 8.89 -0.05 -6.28
CA VAL A 89 8.29 -0.98 -5.32
C VAL A 89 8.66 -2.41 -5.67
N THR A 90 8.51 -3.34 -4.72
CA THR A 90 8.80 -4.77 -4.95
C THR A 90 7.93 -5.37 -6.05
N ALA A 91 8.36 -6.49 -6.62
CA ALA A 91 7.60 -7.22 -7.64
C ALA A 91 6.20 -7.63 -7.12
N GLN A 92 6.09 -8.05 -5.86
CA GLN A 92 4.83 -8.41 -5.21
C GLN A 92 3.87 -7.22 -5.13
N ALA A 93 4.38 -6.06 -4.68
CA ALA A 93 3.60 -4.83 -4.63
C ALA A 93 3.20 -4.37 -6.04
N LYS A 94 4.14 -4.44 -7.01
CA LYS A 94 3.85 -4.04 -8.40
C LYS A 94 2.81 -4.97 -9.05
N ALA A 95 2.88 -6.28 -8.83
CA ALA A 95 1.88 -7.21 -9.35
C ALA A 95 0.47 -6.87 -8.83
N MET A 96 0.31 -6.59 -7.55
CA MET A 96 -0.95 -6.13 -6.96
C MET A 96 -1.41 -4.80 -7.58
N ILE A 97 -0.51 -3.82 -7.70
CA ILE A 97 -0.82 -2.50 -8.28
C ILE A 97 -1.29 -2.62 -9.72
N ASP A 98 -0.59 -3.39 -10.56
CA ASP A 98 -0.95 -3.56 -11.97
C ASP A 98 -2.29 -4.27 -12.15
N ARG A 99 -2.66 -5.16 -11.21
CA ARG A 99 -3.97 -5.80 -11.19
C ARG A 99 -5.10 -4.82 -10.86
N CYS A 100 -4.81 -3.68 -10.20
CA CYS A 100 -5.79 -2.60 -10.00
C CYS A 100 -6.22 -1.93 -11.31
N GLN A 101 -5.67 -2.32 -12.47
CA GLN A 101 -6.20 -1.96 -13.80
C GLN A 101 -7.71 -2.25 -13.92
N ALA A 102 -8.22 -3.27 -13.24
CA ALA A 102 -9.65 -3.56 -13.22
C ALA A 102 -10.48 -2.44 -12.53
N LEU A 103 -9.96 -1.86 -11.46
CA LEU A 103 -10.58 -0.75 -10.75
C LEU A 103 -10.47 0.56 -11.54
N TRP A 104 -9.32 0.75 -12.21
CA TRP A 104 -9.13 1.86 -13.14
C TRP A 104 -10.14 1.80 -14.31
N ALA A 105 -10.32 0.62 -14.93
CA ALA A 105 -11.27 0.42 -16.02
C ALA A 105 -12.71 0.67 -15.55
N ARG A 106 -13.08 0.18 -14.38
CA ARG A 106 -14.38 0.41 -13.76
C ARG A 106 -14.68 1.91 -13.63
N LYS A 107 -13.71 2.69 -13.14
CA LYS A 107 -13.86 4.13 -12.93
C LYS A 107 -13.83 4.92 -14.24
N ASN A 108 -12.80 4.72 -15.07
CA ASN A 108 -12.47 5.63 -16.16
C ASN A 108 -13.07 5.20 -17.51
N VAL A 109 -13.38 3.91 -17.69
CA VAL A 109 -13.97 3.41 -18.93
C VAL A 109 -15.47 3.20 -18.79
N LEU A 110 -15.89 2.56 -17.69
CA LEU A 110 -17.30 2.21 -17.48
C LEU A 110 -18.09 3.29 -16.72
N GLY A 111 -17.43 4.33 -16.20
CA GLY A 111 -18.07 5.40 -15.46
C GLY A 111 -18.78 4.94 -14.18
N ILE A 112 -18.41 3.77 -13.65
CA ILE A 112 -18.98 3.25 -12.41
C ILE A 112 -18.36 4.03 -11.25
N PRO A 113 -19.16 4.57 -10.31
CA PRO A 113 -18.65 5.38 -9.22
C PRO A 113 -17.50 4.73 -8.45
N PRO A 114 -16.62 5.55 -7.85
CA PRO A 114 -15.53 5.06 -7.03
C PRO A 114 -15.98 4.10 -5.94
N LEU A 115 -15.03 3.31 -5.49
CA LEU A 115 -15.23 2.37 -4.40
C LEU A 115 -15.47 3.11 -3.08
N GLY A 116 -16.49 2.67 -2.36
CA GLY A 116 -16.81 3.17 -1.03
C GLY A 116 -17.83 4.30 -1.01
N ASN A 117 -18.26 4.63 0.18
CA ASN A 117 -19.14 5.76 0.47
C ASN A 117 -18.43 7.07 0.17
N GLN A 118 -19.18 8.18 0.11
CA GLN A 118 -18.68 9.54 -0.12
C GLN A 118 -17.80 10.09 1.03
N ARG A 119 -17.07 9.22 1.73
CA ARG A 119 -16.17 9.59 2.83
C ARG A 119 -14.77 9.80 2.32
N GLU A 120 -14.04 10.69 2.96
CA GLU A 120 -12.63 10.90 2.66
C GLU A 120 -11.83 9.64 2.98
N ARG A 121 -11.09 9.15 1.99
CA ARG A 121 -10.18 8.01 2.12
C ARG A 121 -8.75 8.52 2.04
N LYS A 122 -7.89 8.10 2.98
CA LYS A 122 -6.49 8.53 3.03
C LYS A 122 -5.54 7.34 2.86
N GLY A 123 -4.38 7.58 2.26
CA GLY A 123 -3.37 6.57 2.05
C GLY A 123 -1.98 7.03 2.44
N LEU A 124 -1.24 6.16 3.11
CA LEU A 124 0.13 6.38 3.55
C LEU A 124 1.07 5.41 2.82
N PHE A 125 2.26 5.88 2.45
CA PHE A 125 3.31 5.05 1.89
C PHE A 125 4.48 4.90 2.87
N ILE A 126 4.99 3.68 3.05
CA ILE A 126 6.17 3.38 3.87
C ILE A 126 7.23 2.75 2.98
N SER A 127 8.45 3.30 3.00
CA SER A 127 9.54 2.72 2.24
C SER A 127 10.89 2.84 2.96
N VAL A 128 11.74 1.86 2.73
CA VAL A 128 13.14 1.88 3.12
C VAL A 128 14.01 1.60 1.90
N GLY A 129 15.22 2.12 1.90
CA GLY A 129 16.20 1.85 0.85
C GLY A 129 17.60 1.65 1.43
N GLY A 130 18.34 0.67 0.91
CA GLY A 130 19.68 0.32 1.41
C GLY A 130 20.76 1.37 1.11
N ARG A 131 20.49 2.31 0.23
CA ARG A 131 21.40 3.41 -0.11
C ARG A 131 20.76 4.75 0.22
N ASP A 132 21.57 5.78 0.29
CA ASP A 132 21.15 7.16 0.45
C ASP A 132 21.64 7.98 -0.75
N PHE A 133 20.72 8.36 -1.63
CA PHE A 133 20.99 9.26 -2.75
C PHE A 133 19.72 10.00 -3.20
N THR A 134 19.93 11.08 -3.90
CA THR A 134 18.86 11.94 -4.38
C THR A 134 17.85 11.16 -5.23
N ASN A 135 16.56 11.37 -5.00
CA ASN A 135 15.45 10.75 -5.73
C ASN A 135 15.27 9.24 -5.55
N LEU A 136 15.91 8.62 -4.56
CA LEU A 136 15.79 7.18 -4.28
C LEU A 136 14.34 6.67 -4.28
N PHE A 137 13.43 7.39 -3.65
CA PHE A 137 12.04 6.98 -3.46
C PHE A 137 11.08 7.51 -4.53
N GLN A 138 11.49 8.47 -5.36
CA GLN A 138 10.58 9.18 -6.28
C GLN A 138 9.81 8.26 -7.24
N PRO A 139 10.42 7.24 -7.89
CA PRO A 139 9.65 6.34 -8.75
C PRO A 139 8.62 5.49 -7.99
N SER A 140 8.97 5.05 -6.77
CA SER A 140 8.03 4.32 -5.91
C SER A 140 6.86 5.21 -5.48
N ILE A 141 7.12 6.45 -5.08
CA ILE A 141 6.10 7.45 -4.72
C ILE A 141 5.17 7.71 -5.90
N ALA A 142 5.72 7.90 -7.11
CA ALA A 142 4.92 8.13 -8.32
C ALA A 142 3.97 6.96 -8.60
N THR A 143 4.47 5.72 -8.45
CA THR A 143 3.68 4.50 -8.62
C THR A 143 2.54 4.42 -7.59
N VAL A 144 2.83 4.69 -6.32
CA VAL A 144 1.84 4.63 -5.24
C VAL A 144 0.80 5.74 -5.36
N LYS A 145 1.21 6.96 -5.72
CA LYS A 145 0.27 8.06 -6.01
C LYS A 145 -0.68 7.73 -7.17
N SER A 146 -0.19 7.03 -8.20
CA SER A 146 -1.03 6.57 -9.31
C SER A 146 -2.06 5.52 -8.84
N LEU A 147 -1.64 4.56 -8.01
CA LEU A 147 -2.56 3.60 -7.38
C LEU A 147 -3.63 4.32 -6.55
N PHE A 148 -3.23 5.20 -5.64
CA PHE A 148 -4.17 5.89 -4.76
C PHE A 148 -5.16 6.74 -5.53
N ARG A 149 -4.72 7.43 -6.60
CA ARG A 149 -5.63 8.15 -7.51
C ARG A 149 -6.66 7.23 -8.17
N THR A 150 -6.25 6.04 -8.57
CA THR A 150 -7.15 5.02 -9.14
C THR A 150 -8.21 4.58 -8.14
N LEU A 151 -7.85 4.50 -6.86
CA LEU A 151 -8.71 4.06 -5.76
C LEU A 151 -9.52 5.21 -5.11
N ASP A 152 -9.43 6.44 -5.61
CA ASP A 152 -9.98 7.65 -4.97
C ASP A 152 -9.54 7.82 -3.51
N ILE A 153 -8.25 7.67 -3.31
CA ILE A 153 -7.57 7.82 -2.03
C ILE A 153 -6.67 9.05 -2.07
N THR A 154 -6.83 9.94 -1.11
CA THR A 154 -5.93 11.08 -0.91
C THR A 154 -4.59 10.59 -0.37
N TYR A 155 -3.50 10.98 -1.02
CA TYR A 155 -2.15 10.70 -0.51
C TYR A 155 -1.87 11.54 0.73
N ALA A 156 -1.87 10.92 1.91
CA ALA A 156 -1.69 11.60 3.19
C ALA A 156 -0.22 11.85 3.56
N GLY A 157 0.70 11.18 2.88
CA GLY A 157 2.14 11.34 3.13
C GLY A 157 2.91 10.03 2.99
N ASP A 158 4.15 10.10 3.44
CA ASP A 158 5.07 8.96 3.41
C ASP A 158 6.00 8.92 4.63
N LEU A 159 6.50 7.72 4.94
CA LEU A 159 7.59 7.45 5.86
C LEU A 159 8.73 6.80 5.08
N LEU A 160 9.82 7.56 4.89
CA LEU A 160 10.93 7.19 4.00
C LEU A 160 12.24 7.16 4.78
N PHE A 161 12.91 6.01 4.77
CA PHE A 161 14.17 5.81 5.50
C PHE A 161 15.27 5.31 4.55
N PRO A 162 16.16 6.20 4.08
CA PRO A 162 17.33 5.80 3.31
C PRO A 162 18.41 5.16 4.21
N GLY A 163 19.36 4.44 3.62
CA GLY A 163 20.47 3.81 4.33
C GLY A 163 20.08 2.61 5.21
N VAL A 164 18.88 2.05 5.01
CA VAL A 164 18.34 0.94 5.82
C VAL A 164 18.26 -0.33 4.96
N ASP A 165 19.25 -1.24 5.09
CA ASP A 165 19.33 -2.46 4.28
C ASP A 165 19.18 -3.75 5.09
N GLU A 166 20.00 -3.93 6.13
CA GLU A 166 19.97 -5.15 6.94
C GLU A 166 18.61 -5.36 7.61
N LYS A 167 18.18 -6.61 7.72
CA LYS A 167 16.93 -6.96 8.40
C LYS A 167 16.94 -6.46 9.85
N GLY A 168 15.93 -5.68 10.22
CA GLY A 168 15.81 -5.10 11.55
C GLY A 168 16.64 -3.83 11.77
N ALA A 169 17.41 -3.35 10.80
CA ALA A 169 18.24 -2.15 10.95
C ALA A 169 17.41 -0.90 11.30
N ILE A 170 16.14 -0.86 10.92
CA ILE A 170 15.23 0.25 11.25
C ILE A 170 15.06 0.46 12.75
N THR A 171 15.24 -0.58 13.57
CA THR A 171 15.15 -0.46 15.04
C THR A 171 16.28 0.36 15.64
N LYS A 172 17.39 0.51 14.89
CA LYS A 172 18.53 1.33 15.29
C LYS A 172 18.42 2.78 14.77
N HIS A 173 17.44 3.04 13.90
CA HIS A 173 17.21 4.39 13.39
C HIS A 173 16.50 5.23 14.45
N PRO A 174 17.06 6.38 14.85
CA PRO A 174 16.46 7.21 15.87
C PRO A 174 15.00 7.55 15.53
N ASP A 175 14.13 7.37 16.50
CA ASP A 175 12.71 7.75 16.44
C ASP A 175 11.85 7.10 15.33
N ALA A 176 12.39 6.27 14.42
CA ALA A 176 11.64 5.75 13.27
C ALA A 176 10.36 5.00 13.68
N LEU A 177 10.45 4.11 14.65
CA LEU A 177 9.28 3.36 15.14
C LEU A 177 8.28 4.27 15.87
N ARG A 178 8.78 5.24 16.64
CA ARG A 178 7.94 6.24 17.29
C ARG A 178 7.21 7.11 16.27
N GLN A 179 7.91 7.59 15.26
CA GLN A 179 7.32 8.36 14.16
C GLN A 179 6.23 7.55 13.46
N ALA A 180 6.51 6.27 13.15
CA ALA A 180 5.53 5.38 12.54
C ALA A 180 4.26 5.23 13.40
N PHE A 181 4.42 5.05 14.71
CA PHE A 181 3.29 4.98 15.64
C PHE A 181 2.46 6.27 15.64
N LEU A 182 3.10 7.43 15.76
CA LEU A 182 2.42 8.73 15.76
C LEU A 182 1.70 9.00 14.43
N THR A 183 2.36 8.73 13.31
CA THR A 183 1.74 8.83 11.98
C THR A 183 0.50 7.92 11.85
N GLY A 184 0.53 6.75 12.49
CA GLY A 184 -0.64 5.87 12.55
C GLY A 184 -1.81 6.46 13.32
N GLN A 185 -1.55 7.20 14.41
CA GLN A 185 -2.59 7.92 15.15
C GLN A 185 -3.17 9.05 14.31
N GLU A 186 -2.32 9.89 13.69
CA GLU A 186 -2.70 11.03 12.85
C GLU A 186 -3.51 10.58 11.62
N LEU A 187 -3.18 9.42 11.03
CA LEU A 187 -3.85 8.89 9.84
C LEU A 187 -5.35 8.65 10.04
N VAL A 188 -5.78 8.40 11.26
CA VAL A 188 -7.17 8.10 11.63
C VAL A 188 -7.87 9.24 12.35
N GLU A 189 -7.18 10.34 12.58
CA GLU A 189 -7.78 11.60 13.01
C GLU A 189 -8.42 12.29 11.79
N ASP A 190 -9.64 12.83 11.99
CA ASP A 190 -10.41 13.52 10.94
C ASP A 190 -9.90 14.95 10.69
#